data_3a08dc82a73ff20f584fd17959b692a2
#
_entry.id   3a08dc82a73ff20f584fd17959b692a2
#
_cell.length_a   1.000
_cell.length_b   1.000
_cell.length_c   1.000
_cell.angle_alpha   90.00
_cell.angle_beta   90.00
_cell.angle_gamma   90.00
#
_symmetry.space_group_name_H-M   'P 1'
#
loop_
_entity.id
_entity.type
_entity.pdbx_description
1 polymer ?
#
loop_
_entity_poly.entity_id
_entity_poly.type
_entity_poly.pdbx_seq_one_letter_code
_entity_poly.pdbx_strand_id
1 'polypeptide(L)'
;MLSLSLSVANAAWPERPITLVVMYAPGGGTDTVLRTLATEMSAATGWRINVVNRPGAAGALATRYVMNKPSDGYTLMGTSSFNKYSRVGGGGDSRSWTDWYYMQAATALGSWAVRPESPYKTFEDVIAAAKASPGKLTISTSGAGGQWHEVAAVVAHSAGIELKYVPYASGQRAALAGLNGEVDIAGGGVHEHIQFVDTGKLISLQQSGLTDITTKSGKVMPSLADMLPSVQEQLPPNGTYNLGIRRDTPYEIIKQVEAAFIAAANSDKFKNMMAQRSFVAEVKVGDAADRRAAELETVSAATFERLKIPGAKTAAELGLPDPGNFNQWWPPQGYRALPPTPE
;
A
#
# COMPACT_ATOMS: atom_id res chain seq x y z
N MET A 1 -50.62 -1.47 -38.65
CA MET A 1 -49.33 -2.09 -38.24
C MET A 1 -48.88 -1.41 -36.97
N LEU A 2 -49.05 -2.06 -35.82
CA LEU A 2 -48.49 -1.59 -34.54
C LEU A 2 -47.02 -2.02 -34.48
N SER A 3 -46.12 -1.05 -34.54
CA SER A 3 -44.70 -1.30 -34.23
C SER A 3 -44.53 -1.44 -32.71
N LEU A 4 -44.35 -2.65 -32.23
CA LEU A 4 -43.85 -2.90 -30.90
C LEU A 4 -42.38 -2.43 -30.84
N SER A 5 -42.14 -1.27 -30.23
CA SER A 5 -40.80 -0.88 -29.78
C SER A 5 -40.41 -1.78 -28.63
N LEU A 6 -39.60 -2.78 -28.90
CA LEU A 6 -38.90 -3.52 -27.83
C LEU A 6 -37.92 -2.54 -27.16
N SER A 7 -38.31 -1.96 -26.02
CA SER A 7 -37.37 -1.39 -25.08
C SER A 7 -36.46 -2.50 -24.59
N VAL A 8 -35.23 -2.55 -25.09
CA VAL A 8 -34.17 -3.36 -24.50
C VAL A 8 -33.96 -2.74 -23.11
N ALA A 9 -34.56 -3.38 -22.10
CA ALA A 9 -34.22 -3.09 -20.73
C ALA A 9 -32.72 -3.36 -20.59
N ASN A 10 -31.92 -2.30 -20.47
CA ASN A 10 -30.52 -2.44 -20.15
C ASN A 10 -30.49 -3.06 -18.77
N ALA A 11 -30.20 -4.37 -18.73
CA ALA A 11 -30.14 -5.10 -17.45
C ALA A 11 -29.15 -4.39 -16.53
N ALA A 12 -29.56 -4.15 -15.30
CA ALA A 12 -28.77 -3.33 -14.38
C ALA A 12 -27.47 -4.06 -13.99
N TRP A 13 -26.32 -3.50 -14.33
CA TRP A 13 -25.03 -4.02 -13.85
C TRP A 13 -24.97 -3.91 -12.31
N PRO A 14 -24.44 -4.94 -11.58
CA PRO A 14 -23.98 -6.25 -12.05
C PRO A 14 -25.08 -7.32 -12.02
N GLU A 15 -25.17 -8.11 -13.08
CA GLU A 15 -26.10 -9.27 -13.19
C GLU A 15 -25.52 -10.57 -12.62
N ARG A 16 -24.22 -10.63 -12.43
CA ARG A 16 -23.47 -11.81 -11.97
C ARG A 16 -22.43 -11.42 -10.92
N PRO A 17 -21.86 -12.39 -10.18
CA PRO A 17 -20.85 -12.07 -9.18
C PRO A 17 -19.64 -11.36 -9.76
N ILE A 18 -19.16 -10.35 -9.02
CA ILE A 18 -17.91 -9.64 -9.25
C ILE A 18 -16.77 -10.42 -8.61
N THR A 19 -15.62 -10.50 -9.27
CA THR A 19 -14.41 -11.11 -8.72
C THR A 19 -13.43 -10.02 -8.30
N LEU A 20 -13.04 -9.98 -7.02
CA LEU A 20 -11.98 -9.15 -6.51
C LEU A 20 -10.69 -9.98 -6.38
N VAL A 21 -9.70 -9.67 -7.20
CA VAL A 21 -8.41 -10.38 -7.26
C VAL A 21 -7.42 -9.65 -6.35
N VAL A 22 -7.07 -10.25 -5.22
CA VAL A 22 -6.09 -9.71 -4.25
C VAL A 22 -4.69 -10.19 -4.59
N MET A 23 -3.73 -9.27 -4.68
CA MET A 23 -2.37 -9.51 -5.16
C MET A 23 -1.46 -10.27 -4.18
N TYR A 24 -1.86 -10.44 -2.94
CA TYR A 24 -1.09 -11.13 -1.90
C TYR A 24 -1.83 -12.33 -1.30
N ALA A 25 -1.12 -13.11 -0.49
CA ALA A 25 -1.67 -14.30 0.16
C ALA A 25 -2.79 -13.96 1.16
N PRO A 26 -3.71 -14.89 1.41
CA PRO A 26 -4.76 -14.73 2.42
C PRO A 26 -4.22 -14.40 3.81
N GLY A 27 -4.96 -13.58 4.57
CA GLY A 27 -4.67 -13.24 5.97
C GLY A 27 -3.64 -12.13 6.18
N GLY A 28 -2.97 -11.66 5.12
CA GLY A 28 -2.12 -10.47 5.19
C GLY A 28 -2.93 -9.16 5.23
N GLY A 29 -2.26 -8.03 5.49
CA GLY A 29 -2.91 -6.72 5.58
C GLY A 29 -3.75 -6.38 4.36
N THR A 30 -3.22 -6.58 3.15
CA THR A 30 -3.94 -6.33 1.89
C THR A 30 -5.22 -7.19 1.79
N ASP A 31 -5.11 -8.49 2.05
CA ASP A 31 -6.27 -9.39 2.01
C ASP A 31 -7.33 -8.99 3.05
N THR A 32 -6.89 -8.71 4.27
CA THR A 32 -7.78 -8.32 5.38
C THR A 32 -8.56 -7.06 5.04
N VAL A 33 -7.89 -6.00 4.59
CA VAL A 33 -8.53 -4.73 4.25
C VAL A 33 -9.48 -4.89 3.07
N LEU A 34 -9.03 -5.52 1.98
CA LEU A 34 -9.83 -5.64 0.77
C LEU A 34 -11.00 -6.62 0.92
N ARG A 35 -10.85 -7.66 1.72
CA ARG A 35 -11.93 -8.59 2.04
C ARG A 35 -13.01 -7.94 2.91
N THR A 36 -12.61 -7.10 3.88
CA THR A 36 -13.56 -6.31 4.67
C THR A 36 -14.27 -5.29 3.80
N LEU A 37 -13.54 -4.58 2.94
CA LEU A 37 -14.12 -3.65 1.98
C LEU A 37 -15.15 -4.33 1.08
N ALA A 38 -14.81 -5.50 0.51
CA ALA A 38 -15.74 -6.27 -0.33
C ALA A 38 -17.01 -6.71 0.42
N THR A 39 -16.87 -7.08 1.70
CA THR A 39 -18.02 -7.41 2.55
C THR A 39 -18.93 -6.21 2.77
N GLU A 40 -18.37 -5.04 3.07
CA GLU A 40 -19.13 -3.81 3.27
C GLU A 40 -19.75 -3.28 1.96
N MET A 41 -19.02 -3.40 0.82
CA MET A 41 -19.59 -3.11 -0.51
C MET A 41 -20.80 -4.02 -0.80
N SER A 42 -20.67 -5.32 -0.52
CA SER A 42 -21.77 -6.27 -0.69
C SER A 42 -22.97 -5.92 0.21
N ALA A 43 -22.73 -5.52 1.45
CA ALA A 43 -23.79 -5.11 2.39
C ALA A 43 -24.51 -3.83 1.92
N ALA A 44 -23.77 -2.88 1.36
CA ALA A 44 -24.33 -1.58 0.91
C ALA A 44 -25.13 -1.71 -0.40
N THR A 45 -24.79 -2.67 -1.27
CA THR A 45 -25.32 -2.72 -2.65
C THR A 45 -26.15 -3.97 -2.96
N GLY A 46 -26.03 -5.02 -2.15
CA GLY A 46 -26.55 -6.35 -2.48
C GLY A 46 -25.71 -7.13 -3.50
N TRP A 47 -24.61 -6.59 -3.97
CA TRP A 47 -23.71 -7.27 -4.92
C TRP A 47 -23.06 -8.50 -4.32
N ARG A 48 -22.85 -9.52 -5.12
CA ARG A 48 -22.03 -10.68 -4.74
C ARG A 48 -20.60 -10.44 -5.19
N ILE A 49 -19.66 -10.27 -4.22
CA ILE A 49 -18.25 -10.05 -4.50
C ILE A 49 -17.45 -11.24 -3.98
N ASN A 50 -16.83 -11.98 -4.89
CA ASN A 50 -15.97 -13.12 -4.59
C ASN A 50 -14.51 -12.65 -4.50
N VAL A 51 -13.87 -12.83 -3.34
CA VAL A 51 -12.47 -12.46 -3.15
C VAL A 51 -11.57 -13.66 -3.40
N VAL A 52 -10.64 -13.54 -4.35
CA VAL A 52 -9.65 -14.57 -4.71
C VAL A 52 -8.25 -14.01 -4.61
N ASN A 53 -7.29 -14.79 -4.11
CA ASN A 53 -5.89 -14.36 -3.98
C ASN A 53 -5.06 -14.91 -5.14
N ARG A 54 -4.22 -14.04 -5.74
CA ARG A 54 -3.23 -14.39 -6.77
C ARG A 54 -1.87 -13.78 -6.43
N PRO A 55 -1.16 -14.35 -5.44
CA PRO A 55 0.16 -13.84 -5.05
C PRO A 55 1.21 -14.15 -6.09
N GLY A 56 2.26 -13.31 -6.11
CA GLY A 56 3.49 -13.56 -6.87
C GLY A 56 4.01 -12.34 -7.63
N ALA A 57 5.35 -12.30 -7.79
CA ALA A 57 6.09 -11.26 -8.50
C ALA A 57 5.66 -9.84 -8.10
N ALA A 58 5.59 -9.56 -6.79
CA ALA A 58 5.17 -8.27 -6.23
C ALA A 58 3.86 -7.71 -6.85
N GLY A 59 2.89 -8.60 -7.15
CA GLY A 59 1.60 -8.24 -7.75
C GLY A 59 1.52 -8.34 -9.27
N ALA A 60 2.63 -8.55 -9.98
CA ALA A 60 2.62 -8.63 -11.44
C ALA A 60 1.75 -9.77 -11.98
N LEU A 61 1.66 -10.91 -11.27
CA LEU A 61 0.79 -12.03 -11.69
C LEU A 61 -0.69 -11.68 -11.59
N ALA A 62 -1.10 -11.01 -10.52
CA ALA A 62 -2.48 -10.54 -10.37
C ALA A 62 -2.83 -9.46 -11.41
N THR A 63 -1.94 -8.48 -11.61
CA THR A 63 -2.09 -7.44 -12.62
C THR A 63 -2.31 -8.02 -14.01
N ARG A 64 -1.42 -8.91 -14.45
CA ARG A 64 -1.52 -9.57 -15.75
C ARG A 64 -2.82 -10.35 -15.91
N TYR A 65 -3.23 -11.03 -14.84
CA TYR A 65 -4.52 -11.75 -14.85
C TYR A 65 -5.70 -10.80 -15.06
N VAL A 66 -5.77 -9.68 -14.33
CA VAL A 66 -6.90 -8.73 -14.44
C VAL A 66 -6.85 -8.00 -15.78
N MET A 67 -5.68 -7.57 -16.24
CA MET A 67 -5.52 -6.89 -17.53
C MET A 67 -5.93 -7.75 -18.74
N ASN A 68 -5.85 -9.08 -18.61
CA ASN A 68 -6.31 -10.03 -19.63
C ASN A 68 -7.81 -10.38 -19.53
N LYS A 69 -8.57 -9.76 -18.61
CA LYS A 69 -10.02 -9.91 -18.52
C LYS A 69 -10.73 -8.80 -19.28
N PRO A 70 -12.00 -9.02 -19.69
CA PRO A 70 -12.80 -7.92 -20.25
C PRO A 70 -12.88 -6.73 -19.27
N SER A 71 -12.91 -5.50 -19.83
CA SER A 71 -13.12 -4.27 -19.06
C SER A 71 -14.61 -4.00 -18.83
N ASP A 72 -15.32 -4.99 -18.32
CA ASP A 72 -16.76 -4.98 -18.10
C ASP A 72 -17.16 -4.79 -16.60
N GLY A 73 -16.18 -4.47 -15.75
CA GLY A 73 -16.38 -4.24 -14.33
C GLY A 73 -16.51 -5.51 -13.46
N TYR A 74 -16.55 -6.70 -14.05
CA TYR A 74 -16.69 -7.93 -13.27
C TYR A 74 -15.39 -8.51 -12.70
N THR A 75 -14.25 -7.88 -13.00
CA THR A 75 -12.97 -8.27 -12.41
C THR A 75 -12.28 -7.01 -11.86
N LEU A 76 -12.23 -6.92 -10.54
CA LEU A 76 -11.57 -5.86 -9.80
C LEU A 76 -10.22 -6.31 -9.28
N MET A 77 -9.34 -5.38 -8.96
CA MET A 77 -8.00 -5.61 -8.44
C MET A 77 -7.89 -5.09 -7.00
N GLY A 78 -7.42 -5.92 -6.09
CA GLY A 78 -7.08 -5.55 -4.72
C GLY A 78 -5.58 -5.46 -4.55
N THR A 79 -5.05 -4.27 -4.23
CA THR A 79 -3.61 -4.00 -4.20
C THR A 79 -3.14 -3.34 -2.92
N SER A 80 -1.82 -3.36 -2.69
CA SER A 80 -1.14 -2.41 -1.84
C SER A 80 -0.33 -1.42 -2.67
N SER A 81 -0.16 -0.21 -2.13
CA SER A 81 0.67 0.85 -2.71
C SER A 81 0.43 1.05 -4.21
N PHE A 82 -0.86 1.03 -4.62
CA PHE A 82 -1.30 1.20 -6.02
C PHE A 82 -0.62 0.23 -7.01
N ASN A 83 -0.12 -0.89 -6.52
CA ASN A 83 0.60 -1.90 -7.30
C ASN A 83 1.89 -1.40 -8.00
N LYS A 84 2.45 -0.29 -7.55
CA LYS A 84 3.66 0.33 -8.12
C LYS A 84 4.84 -0.63 -8.27
N TYR A 85 4.99 -1.59 -7.36
CA TYR A 85 6.11 -2.54 -7.36
C TYR A 85 6.14 -3.45 -8.59
N SER A 86 4.98 -3.73 -9.20
CA SER A 86 4.91 -4.50 -10.44
C SER A 86 5.65 -3.79 -11.58
N ARG A 87 5.45 -2.47 -11.72
CA ARG A 87 6.04 -1.67 -12.79
C ARG A 87 7.48 -1.26 -12.46
N VAL A 88 7.72 -0.72 -11.29
CA VAL A 88 9.07 -0.29 -10.86
C VAL A 88 10.02 -1.47 -10.77
N GLY A 89 9.57 -2.63 -10.30
CA GLY A 89 10.36 -3.86 -10.24
C GLY A 89 10.54 -4.60 -11.58
N GLY A 90 10.08 -4.03 -12.69
CA GLY A 90 10.23 -4.63 -14.03
C GLY A 90 9.29 -5.80 -14.30
N GLY A 91 8.31 -6.09 -13.43
CA GLY A 91 7.37 -7.20 -13.59
C GLY A 91 6.21 -6.95 -14.57
N GLY A 92 6.05 -5.71 -15.03
CA GLY A 92 5.02 -5.29 -15.98
C GLY A 92 5.10 -3.82 -16.32
N ASP A 93 4.29 -3.38 -17.29
CA ASP A 93 4.32 -1.99 -17.80
C ASP A 93 3.05 -1.21 -17.44
N SER A 94 2.09 -1.86 -16.78
CA SER A 94 0.81 -1.26 -16.40
C SER A 94 1.00 -0.09 -15.44
N ARG A 95 0.53 1.09 -15.84
CA ARG A 95 0.70 2.35 -15.13
C ARG A 95 -0.51 2.63 -14.23
N SER A 96 -0.26 2.88 -12.96
CA SER A 96 -1.30 2.95 -11.93
C SER A 96 -2.33 4.06 -12.16
N TRP A 97 -1.95 5.20 -12.76
CA TRP A 97 -2.83 6.36 -12.94
C TRP A 97 -3.35 6.55 -14.38
N THR A 98 -3.02 5.66 -15.31
CA THR A 98 -3.52 5.72 -16.70
C THR A 98 -4.26 4.46 -17.13
N ASP A 99 -3.86 3.29 -16.61
CA ASP A 99 -4.46 2.01 -17.00
C ASP A 99 -5.50 1.54 -15.99
N TRP A 100 -5.46 2.15 -14.79
CA TRP A 100 -6.34 1.84 -13.67
C TRP A 100 -7.07 3.06 -13.18
N TYR A 101 -8.24 2.83 -12.61
CA TYR A 101 -8.91 3.72 -11.70
C TYR A 101 -8.78 3.12 -10.31
N TYR A 102 -7.82 3.60 -9.54
CA TYR A 102 -7.60 3.14 -8.18
C TYR A 102 -8.32 4.03 -7.16
N MET A 103 -8.79 3.38 -6.11
CA MET A 103 -9.41 4.01 -4.95
C MET A 103 -8.67 3.52 -3.71
N GLN A 104 -8.13 4.44 -2.90
CA GLN A 104 -7.45 4.11 -1.65
C GLN A 104 -8.48 4.01 -0.53
N ALA A 105 -8.45 2.92 0.25
CA ALA A 105 -9.34 2.68 1.38
C ALA A 105 -8.68 2.93 2.73
N ALA A 106 -7.38 2.63 2.83
CA ALA A 106 -6.65 2.73 4.09
C ALA A 106 -5.15 2.87 3.87
N THR A 107 -4.47 3.28 4.94
CA THR A 107 -3.02 3.41 5.03
C THR A 107 -2.47 2.54 6.16
N ALA A 108 -1.32 1.92 5.94
CA ALA A 108 -0.56 1.18 6.95
C ALA A 108 0.69 1.98 7.32
N LEU A 109 0.89 2.22 8.61
CA LEU A 109 2.08 2.89 9.14
C LEU A 109 3.23 1.90 9.25
N GLY A 110 4.43 2.32 8.83
CA GLY A 110 5.67 1.57 9.05
C GLY A 110 6.11 1.63 10.52
N SER A 111 6.88 0.65 10.96
CA SER A 111 7.39 0.60 12.33
C SER A 111 8.70 -0.18 12.41
N TRP A 112 9.60 0.27 13.27
CA TRP A 112 10.79 -0.46 13.70
C TRP A 112 10.69 -0.78 15.19
N ALA A 113 11.04 -1.99 15.54
CA ALA A 113 11.02 -2.45 16.92
C ALA A 113 12.21 -3.38 17.22
N VAL A 114 12.54 -3.52 18.48
CA VAL A 114 13.63 -4.39 18.95
C VAL A 114 13.15 -5.25 20.11
N ARG A 115 13.87 -6.33 20.39
CA ARG A 115 13.65 -7.15 21.61
C ARG A 115 14.03 -6.39 22.88
N PRO A 116 13.43 -6.71 24.05
CA PRO A 116 13.83 -6.13 25.32
C PRO A 116 15.32 -6.34 25.66
N GLU A 117 15.93 -7.43 25.20
CA GLU A 117 17.34 -7.76 25.43
C GLU A 117 18.29 -7.03 24.46
N SER A 118 17.76 -6.36 23.43
CA SER A 118 18.57 -5.57 22.49
C SER A 118 19.39 -4.50 23.24
N PRO A 119 20.64 -4.23 22.85
CA PRO A 119 21.39 -3.11 23.38
C PRO A 119 20.79 -1.74 22.97
N TYR A 120 19.95 -1.73 21.93
CA TYR A 120 19.26 -0.53 21.41
C TYR A 120 17.90 -0.40 22.09
N LYS A 121 17.57 0.80 22.60
CA LYS A 121 16.30 1.08 23.28
C LYS A 121 15.53 2.21 22.61
N THR A 122 16.22 3.04 21.83
CA THR A 122 15.66 4.19 21.12
C THR A 122 16.07 4.16 19.66
N PHE A 123 15.43 5.00 18.85
CA PHE A 123 15.79 5.17 17.44
C PHE A 123 17.20 5.79 17.30
N GLU A 124 17.55 6.70 18.20
CA GLU A 124 18.85 7.35 18.29
C GLU A 124 19.98 6.34 18.57
N ASP A 125 19.75 5.32 19.43
CA ASP A 125 20.72 4.26 19.66
C ASP A 125 21.05 3.50 18.37
N VAL A 126 20.00 3.20 17.57
CA VAL A 126 20.17 2.53 16.27
C VAL A 126 20.94 3.45 15.30
N ILE A 127 20.63 4.74 15.24
CA ILE A 127 21.33 5.69 14.38
C ILE A 127 22.82 5.75 14.77
N ALA A 128 23.12 5.87 16.05
CA ALA A 128 24.50 5.93 16.57
C ALA A 128 25.29 4.65 16.21
N ALA A 129 24.70 3.50 16.45
CA ALA A 129 25.32 2.19 16.18
C ALA A 129 25.52 1.96 14.68
N ALA A 130 24.54 2.31 13.85
CA ALA A 130 24.64 2.17 12.39
C ALA A 130 25.68 3.11 11.78
N LYS A 131 25.83 4.33 12.32
CA LYS A 131 26.90 5.25 11.90
C LYS A 131 28.30 4.76 12.31
N ALA A 132 28.41 4.14 13.49
CA ALA A 132 29.68 3.55 13.95
C ALA A 132 30.08 2.29 13.15
N SER A 133 29.12 1.57 12.58
CA SER A 133 29.36 0.34 11.82
C SER A 133 28.38 0.23 10.64
N PRO A 134 28.60 1.00 9.54
CA PRO A 134 27.71 1.02 8.39
C PRO A 134 27.45 -0.38 7.81
N GLY A 135 26.20 -0.69 7.50
CA GLY A 135 25.79 -1.96 6.90
C GLY A 135 25.91 -3.21 7.78
N LYS A 136 26.23 -3.06 9.08
CA LYS A 136 26.35 -4.22 10.00
C LYS A 136 25.03 -4.56 10.67
N LEU A 137 24.25 -3.56 11.11
CA LEU A 137 22.95 -3.80 11.73
C LEU A 137 21.98 -4.39 10.72
N THR A 138 21.29 -5.43 11.14
CA THR A 138 20.31 -6.15 10.33
C THR A 138 18.88 -5.67 10.65
N ILE A 139 18.07 -5.49 9.60
CA ILE A 139 16.64 -5.20 9.71
C ILE A 139 15.83 -6.17 8.87
N SER A 140 14.80 -6.78 9.46
CA SER A 140 13.88 -7.62 8.70
C SER A 140 12.94 -6.79 7.82
N THR A 141 12.55 -7.33 6.67
CA THR A 141 11.61 -6.69 5.73
C THR A 141 10.68 -7.70 5.08
N SER A 142 9.54 -7.25 4.55
CA SER A 142 8.59 -8.10 3.81
C SER A 142 8.96 -8.19 2.32
N GLY A 143 9.89 -9.11 2.01
CA GLY A 143 10.36 -9.31 0.64
C GLY A 143 11.41 -8.29 0.18
N ALA A 144 12.27 -8.70 -0.76
CA ALA A 144 13.19 -7.79 -1.43
C ALA A 144 12.40 -6.87 -2.36
N GLY A 145 12.61 -5.55 -2.26
CA GLY A 145 11.86 -4.55 -3.03
C GLY A 145 10.37 -4.46 -2.63
N GLY A 146 9.95 -5.09 -1.53
CA GLY A 146 8.59 -4.97 -1.01
C GLY A 146 8.39 -3.70 -0.16
N GLN A 147 7.15 -3.45 0.27
CA GLN A 147 6.75 -2.23 0.97
C GLN A 147 7.63 -1.93 2.20
N TRP A 148 7.83 -2.89 3.09
CA TRP A 148 8.61 -2.64 4.32
C TRP A 148 10.11 -2.54 4.04
N HIS A 149 10.61 -3.12 2.94
CA HIS A 149 11.97 -2.86 2.48
C HIS A 149 12.13 -1.41 2.01
N GLU A 150 11.22 -0.93 1.20
CA GLU A 150 11.22 0.46 0.73
C GLU A 150 11.11 1.46 1.88
N VAL A 151 10.14 1.25 2.79
CA VAL A 151 9.96 2.11 3.98
C VAL A 151 11.22 2.13 4.83
N ALA A 152 11.82 0.98 5.10
CA ALA A 152 13.06 0.90 5.87
C ALA A 152 14.21 1.64 5.18
N ALA A 153 14.31 1.52 3.86
CA ALA A 153 15.35 2.18 3.08
C ALA A 153 15.16 3.71 3.02
N VAL A 154 13.94 4.20 2.92
CA VAL A 154 13.64 5.64 2.98
C VAL A 154 14.01 6.21 4.33
N VAL A 155 13.60 5.55 5.43
CA VAL A 155 13.94 5.97 6.80
C VAL A 155 15.45 5.95 7.02
N ALA A 156 16.13 4.87 6.66
CA ALA A 156 17.58 4.75 6.82
C ALA A 156 18.34 5.82 6.04
N HIS A 157 17.93 6.09 4.79
CA HIS A 157 18.53 7.16 3.97
C HIS A 157 18.34 8.54 4.60
N SER A 158 17.12 8.86 5.03
CA SER A 158 16.83 10.14 5.66
C SER A 158 17.57 10.33 6.99
N ALA A 159 17.83 9.24 7.72
CA ALA A 159 18.64 9.22 8.93
C ALA A 159 20.18 9.24 8.66
N GLY A 160 20.59 9.12 7.40
CA GLY A 160 22.02 9.05 7.01
C GLY A 160 22.71 7.79 7.54
N ILE A 161 22.04 6.64 7.52
CA ILE A 161 22.55 5.35 8.01
C ILE A 161 22.44 4.26 6.95
N GLU A 162 23.29 3.23 7.07
CA GLU A 162 23.26 2.03 6.23
C GLU A 162 22.88 0.81 7.09
N LEU A 163 21.89 0.04 6.62
CA LEU A 163 21.42 -1.19 7.25
C LEU A 163 21.53 -2.38 6.28
N LYS A 164 21.67 -3.57 6.84
CA LYS A 164 21.57 -4.83 6.09
C LYS A 164 20.12 -5.34 6.11
N TYR A 165 19.47 -5.29 4.97
CA TYR A 165 18.08 -5.74 4.82
C TYR A 165 18.01 -7.26 4.68
N VAL A 166 17.17 -7.91 5.50
CA VAL A 166 16.91 -9.35 5.49
C VAL A 166 15.46 -9.60 5.09
N PRO A 167 15.20 -10.09 3.86
CA PRO A 167 13.83 -10.25 3.36
C PRO A 167 13.17 -11.54 3.89
N TYR A 168 11.91 -11.41 4.32
CA TYR A 168 11.03 -12.50 4.73
C TYR A 168 9.77 -12.56 3.85
N ALA A 169 9.07 -13.69 3.83
CA ALA A 169 7.93 -13.91 2.95
C ALA A 169 6.70 -13.01 3.24
N SER A 170 6.63 -12.38 4.41
CA SER A 170 5.57 -11.44 4.80
C SER A 170 6.03 -10.54 5.94
N GLY A 171 5.31 -9.44 6.21
CA GLY A 171 5.58 -8.57 7.34
C GLY A 171 5.43 -9.28 8.70
N GLN A 172 4.45 -10.17 8.83
CA GLN A 172 4.32 -10.99 10.05
C GLN A 172 5.55 -11.89 10.27
N ARG A 173 6.10 -12.51 9.22
CA ARG A 173 7.35 -13.28 9.32
C ARG A 173 8.55 -12.40 9.67
N ALA A 174 8.61 -11.20 9.12
CA ALA A 174 9.63 -10.22 9.46
C ALA A 174 9.55 -9.78 10.92
N ALA A 175 8.35 -9.53 11.45
CA ALA A 175 8.14 -9.20 12.86
C ALA A 175 8.57 -10.35 13.79
N LEU A 176 8.23 -11.61 13.44
CA LEU A 176 8.65 -12.80 14.20
C LEU A 176 10.16 -12.99 14.17
N ALA A 177 10.83 -12.72 13.06
CA ALA A 177 12.29 -12.79 12.98
C ALA A 177 12.97 -11.81 13.95
N GLY A 178 12.46 -10.58 14.05
CA GLY A 178 12.92 -9.63 15.06
C GLY A 178 12.64 -10.11 16.49
N LEU A 179 11.45 -10.65 16.74
CA LEU A 179 11.08 -11.22 18.04
C LEU A 179 11.99 -12.38 18.46
N ASN A 180 12.37 -13.25 17.53
CA ASN A 180 13.22 -14.41 17.76
C ASN A 180 14.73 -14.05 17.82
N GLY A 181 15.10 -12.82 17.44
CA GLY A 181 16.49 -12.38 17.41
C GLY A 181 17.31 -12.89 16.23
N GLU A 182 16.64 -13.24 15.13
CA GLU A 182 17.28 -13.56 13.87
C GLU A 182 17.87 -12.32 13.20
N VAL A 183 17.37 -11.13 13.57
CA VAL A 183 17.82 -9.80 13.14
C VAL A 183 17.88 -8.85 14.33
N ASP A 184 18.65 -7.76 14.22
CA ASP A 184 18.77 -6.73 15.25
C ASP A 184 17.49 -5.92 15.41
N ILE A 185 16.83 -5.57 14.29
CA ILE A 185 15.66 -4.72 14.21
C ILE A 185 14.52 -5.46 13.49
N ALA A 186 13.36 -5.53 14.11
CA ALA A 186 12.13 -5.91 13.44
C ALA A 186 11.63 -4.74 12.60
N GLY A 187 11.64 -4.86 11.26
CA GLY A 187 11.05 -3.91 10.33
C GLY A 187 9.71 -4.44 9.82
N GLY A 188 8.67 -3.60 9.85
CA GLY A 188 7.33 -4.00 9.45
C GLY A 188 6.33 -2.86 9.55
N GLY A 189 5.06 -3.21 9.71
CA GLY A 189 3.97 -2.27 9.99
C GLY A 189 3.60 -2.22 11.46
N VAL A 190 3.00 -1.11 11.89
CA VAL A 190 2.42 -0.97 13.24
C VAL A 190 1.49 -2.14 13.55
N HIS A 191 0.63 -2.52 12.60
CA HIS A 191 -0.33 -3.62 12.75
C HIS A 191 0.31 -5.01 12.99
N GLU A 192 1.59 -5.17 12.64
CA GLU A 192 2.37 -6.39 12.85
C GLU A 192 3.11 -6.38 14.19
N HIS A 193 3.47 -5.20 14.70
CA HIS A 193 4.26 -5.02 15.91
C HIS A 193 3.45 -4.70 17.16
N ILE A 194 2.31 -4.02 17.04
CA ILE A 194 1.60 -3.40 18.16
C ILE A 194 1.22 -4.40 19.27
N GLN A 195 0.84 -5.62 18.93
CA GLN A 195 0.52 -6.65 19.93
C GLN A 195 1.77 -7.11 20.71
N PHE A 196 2.91 -7.17 20.06
CA PHE A 196 4.18 -7.51 20.72
C PHE A 196 4.69 -6.36 21.59
N VAL A 197 4.50 -5.12 21.14
CA VAL A 197 4.80 -3.93 21.94
C VAL A 197 3.88 -3.87 23.16
N ASP A 198 2.58 -4.05 22.97
CA ASP A 198 1.57 -4.03 24.04
C ASP A 198 1.89 -5.06 25.15
N THR A 199 2.30 -6.27 24.77
CA THR A 199 2.68 -7.34 25.69
C THR A 199 4.14 -7.25 26.21
N GLY A 200 4.93 -6.27 25.77
CA GLY A 200 6.33 -6.07 26.18
C GLY A 200 7.33 -7.04 25.57
N LYS A 201 6.94 -7.77 24.55
CA LYS A 201 7.83 -8.67 23.80
C LYS A 201 8.69 -7.95 22.78
N LEU A 202 8.28 -6.73 22.39
CA LEU A 202 9.08 -5.80 21.59
C LEU A 202 9.03 -4.40 22.22
N ILE A 203 10.07 -3.62 22.00
CA ILE A 203 10.16 -2.18 22.26
C ILE A 203 10.05 -1.48 20.91
N SER A 204 9.10 -0.57 20.76
CA SER A 204 8.99 0.26 19.55
C SER A 204 10.06 1.34 19.56
N LEU A 205 10.82 1.42 18.48
CA LEU A 205 11.81 2.48 18.26
C LEU A 205 11.20 3.70 17.57
N GLN A 206 10.29 3.45 16.62
CA GLN A 206 9.60 4.47 15.84
C GLN A 206 8.41 3.88 15.08
N GLN A 207 7.48 4.75 14.68
CA GLN A 207 6.46 4.47 13.66
C GLN A 207 6.22 5.71 12.78
N SER A 208 5.74 5.51 11.55
CA SER A 208 5.68 6.54 10.52
C SER A 208 4.43 7.41 10.52
N GLY A 209 3.61 7.36 11.57
CA GLY A 209 2.48 8.28 11.78
C GLY A 209 2.94 9.66 12.23
N LEU A 210 2.01 10.63 12.22
CA LEU A 210 2.28 12.02 12.58
C LEU A 210 2.30 12.27 14.10
N THR A 211 1.77 11.34 14.89
CA THR A 211 1.69 11.42 16.34
C THR A 211 2.01 10.07 16.96
N ASP A 212 2.41 10.07 18.21
CA ASP A 212 2.64 8.86 18.99
C ASP A 212 1.40 7.96 19.02
N ILE A 213 1.62 6.65 19.01
CA ILE A 213 0.58 5.65 19.21
C ILE A 213 0.74 5.05 20.61
N THR A 214 -0.31 5.15 21.43
CA THR A 214 -0.34 4.49 22.74
C THR A 214 -1.09 3.17 22.63
N THR A 215 -0.44 2.09 23.06
CA THR A 215 -1.03 0.75 23.08
C THR A 215 -2.06 0.61 24.24
N LYS A 216 -2.81 -0.48 24.27
CA LYS A 216 -3.81 -0.72 25.32
C LYS A 216 -3.20 -0.79 26.72
N SER A 217 -1.97 -1.28 26.87
CA SER A 217 -1.24 -1.33 28.13
C SER A 217 -0.52 -0.01 28.49
N GLY A 218 -0.69 1.05 27.70
CA GLY A 218 -0.08 2.36 27.94
C GLY A 218 1.35 2.50 27.41
N LYS A 219 1.86 1.54 26.63
CA LYS A 219 3.18 1.66 25.98
C LYS A 219 3.11 2.55 24.77
N VAL A 220 4.15 3.32 24.54
CA VAL A 220 4.25 4.29 23.44
C VAL A 220 5.03 3.68 22.28
N MET A 221 4.50 3.89 21.06
CA MET A 221 5.20 3.72 19.80
C MET A 221 5.49 5.14 19.26
N PRO A 222 6.73 5.65 19.38
CA PRO A 222 7.05 7.03 19.10
C PRO A 222 6.87 7.39 17.62
N SER A 223 6.41 8.61 17.36
CA SER A 223 6.25 9.14 16.01
C SER A 223 7.62 9.46 15.39
N LEU A 224 7.82 9.00 14.17
CA LEU A 224 9.00 9.36 13.37
C LEU A 224 8.98 10.84 12.95
N ALA A 225 7.81 11.47 12.90
CA ALA A 225 7.66 12.86 12.49
C ALA A 225 8.44 13.83 13.41
N ASP A 226 8.48 13.53 14.71
CA ASP A 226 9.20 14.34 15.69
C ASP A 226 10.71 14.07 15.68
N MET A 227 11.11 12.81 15.39
CA MET A 227 12.51 12.39 15.42
C MET A 227 13.26 12.67 14.09
N LEU A 228 12.54 12.61 12.98
CA LEU A 228 13.11 12.74 11.64
C LEU A 228 12.15 13.49 10.69
N PRO A 229 11.93 14.81 10.90
CA PRO A 229 10.98 15.62 10.12
C PRO A 229 11.21 15.55 8.61
N SER A 230 12.45 15.41 8.15
CA SER A 230 12.83 15.30 6.74
C SER A 230 12.16 14.12 6.00
N VAL A 231 11.76 13.07 6.72
CA VAL A 231 11.01 11.94 6.12
C VAL A 231 9.60 12.35 5.71
N GLN A 232 8.98 13.26 6.45
CA GLN A 232 7.63 13.75 6.14
C GLN A 232 7.62 14.62 4.88
N GLU A 233 8.70 15.36 4.64
CA GLU A 233 8.87 16.20 3.44
C GLU A 233 9.10 15.35 2.18
N GLN A 234 9.71 14.17 2.33
CA GLN A 234 10.04 13.26 1.23
C GLN A 234 8.90 12.30 0.86
N LEU A 235 7.71 12.47 1.37
CA LEU A 235 6.55 11.59 1.33
C LEU A 235 6.51 10.61 2.53
N PRO A 236 5.39 10.55 3.26
CA PRO A 236 5.28 9.66 4.41
C PRO A 236 5.51 8.22 3.96
N PRO A 237 6.44 7.48 4.62
CA PRO A 237 6.81 6.12 4.24
C PRO A 237 5.74 5.12 4.66
N ASN A 238 4.54 5.27 4.08
CA ASN A 238 3.35 4.52 4.43
C ASN A 238 2.93 3.60 3.30
N GLY A 239 2.39 2.44 3.65
CA GLY A 239 1.70 1.58 2.70
C GLY A 239 0.25 2.00 2.51
N THR A 240 -0.31 1.74 1.35
CA THR A 240 -1.72 1.99 1.07
C THR A 240 -2.42 0.71 0.64
N TYR A 241 -3.74 0.62 0.87
CA TYR A 241 -4.58 -0.47 0.41
C TYR A 241 -5.62 0.06 -0.55
N ASN A 242 -5.68 -0.53 -1.73
CA ASN A 242 -6.37 0.06 -2.87
C ASN A 242 -7.26 -0.96 -3.58
N LEU A 243 -8.46 -0.52 -3.95
CA LEU A 243 -9.31 -1.18 -4.92
C LEU A 243 -9.06 -0.56 -6.28
N GLY A 244 -8.86 -1.38 -7.31
CA GLY A 244 -8.66 -0.94 -8.69
C GLY A 244 -9.68 -1.54 -9.63
N ILE A 245 -10.09 -0.76 -10.62
CA ILE A 245 -10.83 -1.18 -11.80
C ILE A 245 -10.07 -0.70 -13.04
N ARG A 246 -10.12 -1.46 -14.12
CA ARG A 246 -9.50 -1.03 -15.38
C ARG A 246 -10.07 0.31 -15.83
N ARG A 247 -9.22 1.23 -16.27
CA ARG A 247 -9.65 2.60 -16.65
C ARG A 247 -10.44 2.65 -17.94
N ASP A 248 -10.31 1.63 -18.80
CA ASP A 248 -11.10 1.45 -20.03
C ASP A 248 -12.48 0.78 -19.81
N THR A 249 -12.87 0.53 -18.55
CA THR A 249 -14.23 0.11 -18.19
C THR A 249 -15.21 1.25 -18.46
N PRO A 250 -16.46 0.96 -18.93
CA PRO A 250 -17.46 1.99 -19.11
C PRO A 250 -17.62 2.88 -17.87
N TYR A 251 -17.61 4.19 -18.07
CA TYR A 251 -17.56 5.17 -16.97
C TYR A 251 -18.75 5.02 -15.99
N GLU A 252 -19.94 4.68 -16.47
CA GLU A 252 -21.11 4.44 -15.61
C GLU A 252 -20.93 3.26 -14.65
N ILE A 253 -20.11 2.25 -15.03
CA ILE A 253 -19.74 1.14 -14.15
C ILE A 253 -18.70 1.61 -13.14
N ILE A 254 -17.69 2.38 -13.57
CA ILE A 254 -16.69 2.95 -12.66
C ILE A 254 -17.36 3.77 -11.57
N LYS A 255 -18.34 4.64 -11.92
CA LYS A 255 -19.11 5.45 -10.96
C LYS A 255 -19.86 4.58 -9.94
N GLN A 256 -20.49 3.49 -10.38
CA GLN A 256 -21.19 2.58 -9.47
C GLN A 256 -20.22 1.89 -8.51
N VAL A 257 -19.06 1.43 -9.00
CA VAL A 257 -18.01 0.82 -8.16
C VAL A 257 -17.44 1.84 -7.17
N GLU A 258 -17.19 3.09 -7.61
CA GLU A 258 -16.72 4.16 -6.75
C GLU A 258 -17.74 4.50 -5.65
N ALA A 259 -19.01 4.64 -5.99
CA ALA A 259 -20.06 4.92 -5.00
C ALA A 259 -20.16 3.79 -3.95
N ALA A 260 -20.11 2.53 -4.39
CA ALA A 260 -20.10 1.37 -3.49
C ALA A 260 -18.83 1.34 -2.61
N PHE A 261 -17.67 1.66 -3.18
CA PHE A 261 -16.41 1.77 -2.48
C PHE A 261 -16.46 2.85 -1.38
N ILE A 262 -16.91 4.06 -1.73
CA ILE A 262 -17.01 5.19 -0.79
C ILE A 262 -17.96 4.83 0.36
N ALA A 263 -19.13 4.26 0.08
CA ALA A 263 -20.09 3.82 1.09
C ALA A 263 -19.45 2.79 2.04
N ALA A 264 -18.77 1.78 1.50
CA ALA A 264 -18.11 0.72 2.26
C ALA A 264 -16.95 1.24 3.11
N ALA A 265 -16.06 2.05 2.53
CA ALA A 265 -14.88 2.57 3.22
C ALA A 265 -15.24 3.59 4.32
N ASN A 266 -16.42 4.20 4.24
CA ASN A 266 -16.96 5.10 5.25
C ASN A 266 -17.87 4.40 6.29
N SER A 267 -18.17 3.11 6.13
CA SER A 267 -18.98 2.37 7.09
C SER A 267 -18.28 2.28 8.46
N ASP A 268 -19.08 2.31 9.54
CA ASP A 268 -18.55 2.15 10.90
C ASP A 268 -17.83 0.81 11.08
N LYS A 269 -18.34 -0.24 10.45
CA LYS A 269 -17.70 -1.56 10.49
C LYS A 269 -16.31 -1.54 9.87
N PHE A 270 -16.16 -0.92 8.69
CA PHE A 270 -14.84 -0.78 8.05
C PHE A 270 -13.90 0.04 8.93
N LYS A 271 -14.31 1.23 9.37
CA LYS A 271 -13.50 2.11 10.22
C LYS A 271 -13.10 1.45 11.54
N ASN A 272 -14.03 0.76 12.20
CA ASN A 272 -13.74 0.02 13.43
C ASN A 272 -12.75 -1.11 13.21
N MET A 273 -12.87 -1.87 12.10
CA MET A 273 -11.91 -2.92 11.77
C MET A 273 -10.53 -2.35 11.46
N MET A 274 -10.45 -1.20 10.74
CA MET A 274 -9.18 -0.50 10.52
C MET A 274 -8.53 -0.12 11.84
N ALA A 275 -9.27 0.53 12.75
CA ALA A 275 -8.77 0.94 14.07
C ALA A 275 -8.31 -0.25 14.92
N GLN A 276 -9.09 -1.36 14.95
CA GLN A 276 -8.74 -2.57 15.69
C GLN A 276 -7.44 -3.22 15.19
N ARG A 277 -7.12 -3.04 13.92
CA ARG A 277 -5.91 -3.58 13.28
C ARG A 277 -4.79 -2.56 13.14
N SER A 278 -4.97 -1.35 13.72
CA SER A 278 -3.99 -0.25 13.64
C SER A 278 -3.66 0.16 12.20
N PHE A 279 -4.66 0.10 11.33
CA PHE A 279 -4.68 0.77 10.04
C PHE A 279 -5.35 2.12 10.16
N VAL A 280 -4.97 3.06 9.32
CA VAL A 280 -5.63 4.37 9.21
C VAL A 280 -6.62 4.31 8.05
N ALA A 281 -7.92 4.47 8.33
CA ALA A 281 -8.92 4.64 7.28
C ALA A 281 -8.67 5.97 6.57
N GLU A 282 -8.36 5.92 5.27
CA GLU A 282 -8.02 7.11 4.47
C GLU A 282 -8.53 6.92 3.04
N VAL A 283 -9.64 7.58 2.74
CA VAL A 283 -10.30 7.49 1.42
C VAL A 283 -9.72 8.51 0.46
N LYS A 284 -9.20 8.03 -0.68
CA LYS A 284 -8.85 8.86 -1.83
C LYS A 284 -9.40 8.21 -3.10
N VAL A 285 -10.01 9.02 -3.96
CA VAL A 285 -10.57 8.61 -5.26
C VAL A 285 -10.21 9.66 -6.32
N GLY A 286 -10.40 9.34 -7.59
CA GLY A 286 -10.19 10.26 -8.70
C GLY A 286 -8.76 10.81 -8.77
N ASP A 287 -8.63 12.11 -9.09
CA ASP A 287 -7.34 12.78 -9.25
C ASP A 287 -6.45 12.68 -8.01
N ALA A 288 -7.02 12.74 -6.80
CA ALA A 288 -6.27 12.61 -5.56
C ALA A 288 -5.62 11.22 -5.42
N ALA A 289 -6.30 10.15 -5.85
CA ALA A 289 -5.75 8.81 -5.85
C ALA A 289 -4.71 8.62 -6.96
N ASP A 290 -4.98 9.13 -8.16
CA ASP A 290 -4.06 9.08 -9.30
C ASP A 290 -2.75 9.82 -8.99
N ARG A 291 -2.85 11.03 -8.45
CA ARG A 291 -1.69 11.80 -8.01
C ARG A 291 -0.88 11.03 -6.96
N ARG A 292 -1.57 10.46 -5.96
CA ARG A 292 -0.90 9.67 -4.91
C ARG A 292 -0.21 8.43 -5.48
N ALA A 293 -0.82 7.75 -6.45
CA ALA A 293 -0.21 6.61 -7.13
C ALA A 293 1.09 7.00 -7.86
N ALA A 294 1.07 8.12 -8.57
CA ALA A 294 2.23 8.66 -9.30
C ALA A 294 3.36 9.11 -8.34
N GLU A 295 3.00 9.78 -7.25
CA GLU A 295 3.96 10.16 -6.19
C GLU A 295 4.69 8.93 -5.64
N LEU A 296 3.94 7.92 -5.22
CA LEU A 296 4.50 6.70 -4.64
C LEU A 296 5.36 5.93 -5.66
N GLU A 297 4.99 5.92 -6.93
CA GLU A 297 5.78 5.27 -7.97
C GLU A 297 7.11 6.02 -8.21
N THR A 298 7.06 7.36 -8.22
CA THR A 298 8.26 8.20 -8.35
C THR A 298 9.27 7.94 -7.21
N VAL A 299 8.80 7.91 -5.97
CA VAL A 299 9.66 7.59 -4.81
C VAL A 299 10.23 6.19 -4.88
N SER A 300 9.40 5.22 -5.29
CA SER A 300 9.88 3.83 -5.44
C SER A 300 10.95 3.70 -6.50
N ALA A 301 10.79 4.34 -7.65
CA ALA A 301 11.79 4.30 -8.71
C ALA A 301 13.15 4.83 -8.22
N ALA A 302 13.17 6.01 -7.59
CA ALA A 302 14.39 6.59 -7.03
C ALA A 302 14.99 5.72 -5.91
N THR A 303 14.15 5.14 -5.06
CA THR A 303 14.60 4.27 -3.96
C THR A 303 15.19 2.96 -4.49
N PHE A 304 14.54 2.31 -5.45
CA PHE A 304 14.99 1.05 -6.01
C PHE A 304 16.29 1.20 -6.82
N GLU A 305 16.43 2.31 -7.54
CA GLU A 305 17.67 2.66 -8.22
C GLU A 305 18.83 2.81 -7.23
N ARG A 306 18.63 3.57 -6.13
CA ARG A 306 19.62 3.74 -5.07
C ARG A 306 19.97 2.43 -4.38
N LEU A 307 19.00 1.55 -4.12
CA LEU A 307 19.18 0.24 -3.52
C LEU A 307 19.73 -0.80 -4.50
N LYS A 308 19.85 -0.45 -5.78
CA LYS A 308 20.28 -1.37 -6.85
C LYS A 308 19.44 -2.65 -6.87
N ILE A 309 18.11 -2.52 -6.72
CA ILE A 309 17.22 -3.69 -6.74
C ILE A 309 17.30 -4.37 -8.11
N PRO A 310 17.62 -5.68 -8.17
CA PRO A 310 17.77 -6.38 -9.45
C PRO A 310 16.48 -6.34 -10.28
N GLY A 311 16.60 -5.93 -11.55
CA GLY A 311 15.48 -5.84 -12.49
C GLY A 311 14.60 -4.60 -12.33
N ALA A 312 14.86 -3.74 -11.34
CA ALA A 312 14.14 -2.49 -11.20
C ALA A 312 14.44 -1.53 -12.35
N LYS A 313 13.41 -0.79 -12.77
CA LYS A 313 13.51 0.26 -13.77
C LYS A 313 13.83 1.60 -13.10
N THR A 314 14.66 2.39 -13.75
CA THR A 314 14.99 3.75 -13.30
C THR A 314 13.82 4.71 -13.50
N ALA A 315 13.82 5.85 -12.82
CA ALA A 315 12.82 6.90 -13.01
C ALA A 315 12.77 7.35 -14.48
N ALA A 316 13.94 7.49 -15.13
CA ALA A 316 14.02 7.88 -16.55
C ALA A 316 13.36 6.86 -17.49
N GLU A 317 13.59 5.55 -17.31
CA GLU A 317 12.96 4.48 -18.10
C GLU A 317 11.43 4.45 -17.89
N LEU A 318 10.97 4.87 -16.74
CA LEU A 318 9.55 4.93 -16.39
C LEU A 318 8.87 6.23 -16.83
N GLY A 319 9.65 7.23 -17.29
CA GLY A 319 9.15 8.57 -17.64
C GLY A 319 8.68 9.36 -16.40
N LEU A 320 9.32 9.12 -15.26
CA LEU A 320 9.03 9.76 -13.97
C LEU A 320 10.07 10.85 -13.67
N PRO A 321 9.68 11.91 -12.93
CA PRO A 321 10.63 12.94 -12.48
C PRO A 321 11.45 12.46 -11.27
N ASP A 322 12.46 13.24 -10.90
CA ASP A 322 13.01 13.15 -9.55
C ASP A 322 11.93 13.50 -8.52
N PRO A 323 11.92 12.85 -7.34
CA PRO A 323 10.92 13.12 -6.30
C PRO A 323 10.79 14.61 -5.93
N GLY A 324 11.89 15.35 -5.88
CA GLY A 324 11.89 16.80 -5.60
C GLY A 324 11.22 17.67 -6.69
N ASN A 325 11.08 17.14 -7.90
CA ASN A 325 10.47 17.84 -9.02
C ASN A 325 9.02 17.37 -9.31
N PHE A 326 8.47 16.47 -8.49
CA PHE A 326 7.16 15.87 -8.73
C PHE A 326 6.04 16.91 -8.89
N ASN A 327 5.99 17.92 -8.05
CA ASN A 327 4.94 18.94 -8.08
C ASN A 327 4.95 19.80 -9.36
N GLN A 328 6.12 19.94 -10.01
CA GLN A 328 6.25 20.65 -11.28
C GLN A 328 5.89 19.75 -12.47
N TRP A 329 6.07 18.44 -12.32
CA TRP A 329 5.78 17.46 -13.36
C TRP A 329 4.32 17.02 -13.38
N TRP A 330 3.62 16.99 -12.21
CA TRP A 330 2.22 16.55 -12.14
C TRP A 330 1.23 17.66 -12.49
N PRO A 331 0.22 17.43 -13.38
CA PRO A 331 -0.02 16.20 -14.11
C PRO A 331 0.90 16.06 -15.33
N PRO A 332 1.29 14.81 -15.71
CA PRO A 332 2.09 14.61 -16.90
C PRO A 332 1.30 14.90 -18.17
N GLN A 333 2.03 15.22 -19.25
CA GLN A 333 1.42 15.47 -20.55
C GLN A 333 0.53 14.29 -20.97
N GLY A 334 -0.70 14.58 -21.39
CA GLY A 334 -1.69 13.61 -21.82
C GLY A 334 -2.45 12.91 -20.69
N TYR A 335 -2.18 13.23 -19.41
CA TYR A 335 -3.01 12.76 -18.31
C TYR A 335 -4.45 13.27 -18.44
N ARG A 336 -5.40 12.39 -18.16
CA ARG A 336 -6.84 12.73 -18.12
C ARG A 336 -7.43 12.19 -16.83
N ALA A 337 -7.93 13.08 -16.01
CA ALA A 337 -8.66 12.71 -14.80
C ALA A 337 -9.92 11.88 -15.12
N LEU A 338 -10.34 11.02 -14.21
CA LEU A 338 -11.67 10.42 -14.18
C LEU A 338 -12.28 10.69 -12.79
N PRO A 339 -13.53 11.15 -12.72
CA PRO A 339 -14.39 11.54 -13.84
C PRO A 339 -13.76 12.67 -14.67
N PRO A 340 -14.11 12.79 -15.97
CA PRO A 340 -13.68 13.94 -16.72
C PRO A 340 -14.16 15.21 -15.99
N THR A 341 -13.24 16.18 -15.82
CA THR A 341 -13.59 17.48 -15.25
C THR A 341 -14.72 18.07 -16.13
N PRO A 342 -15.82 18.57 -15.56
CA PRO A 342 -16.81 19.30 -16.36
C PRO A 342 -16.10 20.44 -17.09
N GLU A 343 -16.35 20.55 -18.41
CA GLU A 343 -15.87 21.65 -19.23
C GLU A 343 -16.47 23.00 -18.80
#